data_47ef1dc31ce113f1a97cbbafba4e93b5
#
_entry.id   47ef1dc31ce113f1a97cbbafba4e93b5
#
_cell.length_a   1.000
_cell.length_b   1.000
_cell.length_c   1.000
_cell.angle_alpha   90.00
_cell.angle_beta   90.00
_cell.angle_gamma   90.00
#
_symmetry.space_group_name_H-M   'P 1'
#
loop_
_entity.id
_entity.type
_entity.pdbx_description
1 polymer ?
#
loop_
_entity_poly.entity_id
_entity_poly.type
_entity_poly.pdbx_seq_one_letter_code
_entity_poly.pdbx_strand_id
1 'polypeptide(L)'
;MLAQNYGGMTLMAKNLVYDIHERPKFAQMIVFAIQQLLAIMAATIAVPAIVGNGMTASAALFGAGAGTIIYQLFTKFKSPVFLGSSFAFIGSMVTAFAGAATVALGYLGILLGAIFAGLVYVVISLVVKFAGVKWINKLMPPVVIGPTVALIGLSLAGAAVKDVFSYGPQDGNGAFIMSSSAWVSLICAMVTFFVVTICSVYGKKMAKLIPFIIGILAGYVVGLIFTIIGIATGNDTLRVIDFTPFQALVADGVSLKTFIALPEFSFLKALGGFSELNWEYIATVAVAYIPVAFVVFAEHIADHKNLSSVIDSELLEEPGLHRTLLGDGVGSMVGAFFGGCPNTTYGESVGCVAITGNASVVTITTTAIMALAISFISPFVAFLDSIPGCAMGGVCITLYGFIAVSGLKMIQKVDLENNANLFTVAAILIPGIGGMALAIGKVSLTAIACSLILGIIVNIVLNRKKA
;
A
#
# COMPACT_ATOMS: atom_id res chain seq x y z
N MET A 1 35.16 -11.78 12.01
CA MET A 1 34.18 -12.08 13.08
C MET A 1 34.21 -10.95 14.09
N LEU A 2 33.48 -9.89 13.88
CA LEU A 2 33.29 -8.80 14.86
C LEU A 2 31.78 -8.62 15.03
N ALA A 3 31.29 -9.11 16.16
CA ALA A 3 29.91 -8.88 16.58
C ALA A 3 29.79 -7.42 17.06
N GLN A 4 29.10 -6.57 16.30
CA GLN A 4 28.65 -5.28 16.79
C GLN A 4 27.33 -5.48 17.53
N ASN A 5 27.37 -5.34 18.85
CA ASN A 5 26.22 -5.30 19.74
C ASN A 5 25.45 -3.99 19.54
N TYR A 6 24.33 -4.05 18.86
CA TYR A 6 23.29 -3.04 18.91
C TYR A 6 22.06 -3.62 19.61
N GLY A 7 21.84 -3.19 20.85
CA GLY A 7 20.58 -3.27 21.59
C GLY A 7 19.73 -4.54 21.43
N GLY A 8 20.14 -5.67 22.05
CA GLY A 8 19.18 -6.68 22.52
C GLY A 8 18.50 -7.60 21.51
N MET A 9 18.80 -7.55 20.22
CA MET A 9 18.44 -8.56 19.23
C MET A 9 19.69 -8.89 18.40
N THR A 10 20.31 -10.00 18.70
CA THR A 10 21.30 -10.62 17.80
C THR A 10 20.52 -11.11 16.57
N LEU A 11 20.38 -10.26 15.56
CA LEU A 11 20.06 -10.70 14.23
C LEU A 11 21.30 -11.46 13.74
N MET A 12 21.30 -12.79 13.94
CA MET A 12 22.23 -13.65 13.20
C MET A 12 22.03 -13.32 11.72
N ALA A 13 23.11 -12.98 11.02
CA ALA A 13 23.13 -12.93 9.57
C ALA A 13 22.56 -14.28 9.08
N LYS A 14 21.30 -14.27 8.64
CA LYS A 14 20.63 -15.46 8.16
C LYS A 14 21.28 -15.74 6.82
N ASN A 15 21.96 -16.87 6.66
CA ASN A 15 22.51 -17.27 5.38
C ASN A 15 21.39 -17.20 4.36
N LEU A 16 21.49 -16.27 3.41
CA LEU A 16 20.55 -16.20 2.28
C LEU A 16 20.57 -17.54 1.54
N VAL A 17 19.40 -17.99 1.09
CA VAL A 17 19.27 -19.15 0.21
C VAL A 17 19.73 -18.78 -1.20
N TYR A 18 19.43 -17.52 -1.60
CA TYR A 18 19.87 -16.92 -2.86
C TYR A 18 20.20 -15.45 -2.65
N ASP A 19 21.37 -15.04 -3.08
CA ASP A 19 21.81 -13.64 -3.08
C ASP A 19 21.16 -12.85 -4.25
N ILE A 20 21.38 -11.53 -4.28
CA ILE A 20 20.79 -10.57 -5.23
C ILE A 20 20.98 -11.04 -6.69
N HIS A 21 22.19 -11.47 -7.03
CA HIS A 21 22.59 -11.84 -8.40
C HIS A 21 22.44 -13.31 -8.72
N GLU A 22 22.17 -14.13 -7.72
CA GLU A 22 22.00 -15.58 -7.92
C GLU A 22 20.66 -15.88 -8.59
N ARG A 23 20.67 -16.92 -9.42
CA ARG A 23 19.48 -17.39 -10.15
C ARG A 23 19.02 -18.73 -9.58
N PRO A 24 17.85 -18.77 -8.92
CA PRO A 24 17.26 -20.04 -8.52
C PRO A 24 17.01 -20.95 -9.74
N LYS A 25 17.00 -22.26 -9.53
CA LYS A 25 16.54 -23.20 -10.55
C LYS A 25 15.09 -22.87 -10.94
N PHE A 26 14.71 -23.08 -12.19
CA PHE A 26 13.42 -22.66 -12.74
C PHE A 26 12.22 -23.01 -11.84
N ALA A 27 12.11 -24.27 -11.39
CA ALA A 27 11.00 -24.67 -10.51
C ALA A 27 11.02 -23.94 -9.16
N GLN A 28 12.19 -23.73 -8.55
CA GLN A 28 12.33 -22.99 -7.31
C GLN A 28 12.01 -21.49 -7.51
N MET A 29 12.48 -20.91 -8.62
CA MET A 29 12.18 -19.53 -8.99
C MET A 29 10.67 -19.30 -9.09
N ILE A 30 9.93 -20.19 -9.75
CA ILE A 30 8.46 -20.09 -9.85
C ILE A 30 7.81 -20.18 -8.45
N VAL A 31 8.24 -21.11 -7.60
CA VAL A 31 7.71 -21.25 -6.24
C VAL A 31 7.96 -19.97 -5.43
N PHE A 32 9.17 -19.43 -5.45
CA PHE A 32 9.47 -18.19 -4.74
C PHE A 32 8.73 -16.98 -5.33
N ALA A 33 8.57 -16.93 -6.66
CA ALA A 33 7.81 -15.86 -7.30
C ALA A 33 6.31 -15.91 -6.93
N ILE A 34 5.71 -17.10 -6.86
CA ILE A 34 4.34 -17.28 -6.35
C ILE A 34 4.24 -16.83 -4.88
N GLN A 35 5.20 -17.22 -4.05
CA GLN A 35 5.23 -16.80 -2.63
C GLN A 35 5.28 -15.28 -2.50
N GLN A 36 6.15 -14.63 -3.26
CA GLN A 36 6.28 -13.17 -3.28
C GLN A 36 4.98 -12.51 -3.78
N LEU A 37 4.40 -13.03 -4.87
CA LEU A 37 3.14 -12.52 -5.43
C LEU A 37 2.00 -12.60 -4.40
N LEU A 38 1.83 -13.74 -3.74
CA LEU A 38 0.81 -13.93 -2.71
C LEU A 38 1.06 -13.04 -1.49
N ALA A 39 2.33 -12.80 -1.12
CA ALA A 39 2.66 -11.92 0.00
C ALA A 39 2.23 -10.46 -0.25
N ILE A 40 2.42 -9.96 -1.48
CA ILE A 40 2.12 -8.56 -1.83
C ILE A 40 0.67 -8.35 -2.31
N MET A 41 -0.01 -9.39 -2.74
CA MET A 41 -1.29 -9.30 -3.43
C MET A 41 -2.38 -8.66 -2.57
N ALA A 42 -2.49 -9.08 -1.30
CA ALA A 42 -3.52 -8.56 -0.40
C ALA A 42 -3.45 -7.03 -0.24
N ALA A 43 -2.25 -6.49 -0.03
CA ALA A 43 -2.03 -5.05 0.06
C ALA A 43 -2.30 -4.34 -1.28
N THR A 44 -1.87 -4.94 -2.39
CA THR A 44 -2.05 -4.34 -3.73
C THR A 44 -3.52 -4.22 -4.11
N ILE A 45 -4.37 -5.22 -3.80
CA ILE A 45 -5.80 -5.18 -4.13
C ILE A 45 -6.64 -4.37 -3.13
N ALA A 46 -6.15 -4.17 -1.91
CA ALA A 46 -6.87 -3.40 -0.89
C ALA A 46 -7.01 -1.92 -1.28
N VAL A 47 -5.98 -1.32 -1.86
CA VAL A 47 -5.98 0.12 -2.21
C VAL A 47 -7.10 0.48 -3.19
N PRO A 48 -7.25 -0.16 -4.36
CA PRO A 48 -8.35 0.13 -5.27
C PRO A 48 -9.72 -0.16 -4.66
N ALA A 49 -9.85 -1.19 -3.84
CA ALA A 49 -11.10 -1.51 -3.14
C ALA A 49 -11.53 -0.39 -2.17
N ILE A 50 -10.57 0.23 -1.46
CA ILE A 50 -10.83 1.33 -0.52
C ILE A 50 -11.19 2.62 -1.25
N VAL A 51 -10.46 2.96 -2.31
CA VAL A 51 -10.70 4.19 -3.09
C VAL A 51 -12.01 4.09 -3.86
N GLY A 52 -12.39 2.91 -4.31
CA GLY A 52 -13.62 2.67 -5.06
C GLY A 52 -13.61 3.31 -6.45
N ASN A 53 -14.70 3.99 -6.82
CA ASN A 53 -14.84 4.72 -8.09
C ASN A 53 -14.59 3.87 -9.34
N GLY A 54 -14.86 2.57 -9.28
CA GLY A 54 -14.63 1.64 -10.38
C GLY A 54 -13.15 1.29 -10.60
N MET A 55 -12.28 1.53 -9.63
CA MET A 55 -10.91 1.01 -9.65
C MET A 55 -10.94 -0.51 -9.46
N THR A 56 -10.13 -1.23 -10.24
CA THR A 56 -10.13 -2.69 -10.26
C THR A 56 -8.84 -3.29 -9.72
N ALA A 57 -8.97 -4.44 -9.04
CA ALA A 57 -7.82 -5.20 -8.55
C ALA A 57 -6.90 -5.66 -9.68
N SER A 58 -7.47 -6.02 -10.86
CA SER A 58 -6.70 -6.44 -12.03
C SER A 58 -5.79 -5.33 -12.56
N ALA A 59 -6.32 -4.11 -12.73
CA ALA A 59 -5.53 -2.97 -13.18
C ALA A 59 -4.42 -2.62 -12.16
N ALA A 60 -4.72 -2.65 -10.86
CA ALA A 60 -3.74 -2.40 -9.81
C ALA A 60 -2.61 -3.44 -9.81
N LEU A 61 -2.92 -4.73 -9.97
CA LEU A 61 -1.90 -5.79 -10.10
C LEU A 61 -1.03 -5.59 -11.34
N PHE A 62 -1.63 -5.24 -12.48
CA PHE A 62 -0.89 -4.90 -13.69
C PHE A 62 0.05 -3.72 -13.44
N GLY A 63 -0.48 -2.64 -12.86
CA GLY A 63 0.29 -1.43 -12.53
C GLY A 63 1.46 -1.72 -11.59
N ALA A 64 1.25 -2.55 -10.56
CA ALA A 64 2.29 -2.96 -9.63
C ALA A 64 3.40 -3.78 -10.32
N GLY A 65 3.02 -4.72 -11.18
CA GLY A 65 3.96 -5.50 -11.99
C GLY A 65 4.76 -4.61 -12.94
N ALA A 66 4.09 -3.74 -13.70
CA ALA A 66 4.73 -2.81 -14.64
C ALA A 66 5.67 -1.82 -13.90
N GLY A 67 5.20 -1.22 -12.80
CA GLY A 67 6.00 -0.32 -11.98
C GLY A 67 7.24 -1.00 -11.40
N THR A 68 7.10 -2.25 -10.95
CA THR A 68 8.24 -3.04 -10.45
C THR A 68 9.28 -3.32 -11.54
N ILE A 69 8.87 -3.64 -12.77
CA ILE A 69 9.81 -3.84 -13.88
C ILE A 69 10.58 -2.55 -14.18
N ILE A 70 9.88 -1.40 -14.21
CA ILE A 70 10.53 -0.09 -14.38
C ILE A 70 11.51 0.19 -13.25
N TYR A 71 11.13 -0.08 -12.00
CA TYR A 71 12.00 0.04 -10.84
C TYR A 71 13.29 -0.78 -11.01
N GLN A 72 13.19 -2.04 -11.45
CA GLN A 72 14.34 -2.91 -11.66
C GLN A 72 15.28 -2.37 -12.76
N LEU A 73 14.75 -1.75 -13.82
CA LEU A 73 15.56 -1.11 -14.85
C LEU A 73 16.38 0.05 -14.28
N PHE A 74 15.77 0.94 -13.48
CA PHE A 74 16.47 2.07 -12.86
C PHE A 74 17.52 1.64 -11.84
N THR A 75 17.23 0.60 -11.06
CA THR A 75 18.14 0.05 -10.04
C THR A 75 19.18 -0.90 -10.65
N LYS A 76 19.19 -1.09 -11.98
CA LYS A 76 20.07 -2.01 -12.69
C LYS A 76 19.99 -3.44 -12.14
N PHE A 77 18.82 -3.87 -11.75
CA PHE A 77 18.58 -5.19 -11.16
C PHE A 77 19.44 -5.48 -9.92
N LYS A 78 19.61 -4.47 -9.05
CA LYS A 78 20.39 -4.59 -7.80
C LYS A 78 19.60 -4.39 -6.52
N SER A 79 18.30 -4.14 -6.61
CA SER A 79 17.44 -3.98 -5.43
C SER A 79 16.29 -4.99 -5.48
N PRO A 80 16.30 -6.02 -4.63
CA PRO A 80 15.31 -7.10 -4.65
C PRO A 80 14.03 -6.71 -3.90
N VAL A 81 13.34 -5.66 -4.35
CA VAL A 81 12.07 -5.22 -3.79
C VAL A 81 11.00 -5.14 -4.88
N PHE A 82 9.76 -5.45 -4.51
CA PHE A 82 8.58 -5.32 -5.33
C PHE A 82 7.86 -4.01 -4.98
N LEU A 83 7.39 -3.27 -5.99
CA LEU A 83 6.54 -2.10 -5.81
C LEU A 83 5.07 -2.49 -5.86
N GLY A 84 4.26 -1.93 -4.97
CA GLY A 84 2.82 -2.15 -5.00
C GLY A 84 2.03 -0.87 -4.68
N SER A 85 0.71 -0.99 -4.68
CA SER A 85 -0.21 0.15 -4.49
C SER A 85 0.01 0.82 -3.14
N SER A 86 0.33 2.12 -3.14
CA SER A 86 0.67 2.84 -1.92
C SER A 86 -0.54 3.26 -1.09
N PHE A 87 -0.59 2.83 0.16
CA PHE A 87 -1.62 3.25 1.13
C PHE A 87 -1.53 4.73 1.49
N ALA A 88 -0.34 5.30 1.46
CA ALA A 88 -0.12 6.71 1.78
C ALA A 88 -0.89 7.65 0.83
N PHE A 89 -1.06 7.25 -0.42
CA PHE A 89 -1.77 8.03 -1.43
C PHE A 89 -3.30 7.86 -1.41
N ILE A 90 -3.89 6.99 -0.59
CA ILE A 90 -5.35 6.78 -0.56
C ILE A 90 -6.09 8.10 -0.33
N GLY A 91 -5.68 8.90 0.66
CA GLY A 91 -6.28 10.21 0.92
C GLY A 91 -6.17 11.17 -0.27
N SER A 92 -5.04 11.15 -0.98
CA SER A 92 -4.83 11.96 -2.19
C SER A 92 -5.69 11.49 -3.35
N MET A 93 -5.84 10.17 -3.54
CA MET A 93 -6.72 9.58 -4.56
C MET A 93 -8.19 9.91 -4.29
N VAL A 94 -8.63 9.76 -3.05
CA VAL A 94 -9.99 10.16 -2.63
C VAL A 94 -10.22 11.65 -2.87
N THR A 95 -9.25 12.51 -2.56
CA THR A 95 -9.32 13.96 -2.82
C THR A 95 -9.42 14.25 -4.32
N ALA A 96 -8.67 13.54 -5.17
CA ALA A 96 -8.75 13.69 -6.61
C ALA A 96 -10.15 13.37 -7.16
N PHE A 97 -10.78 12.29 -6.69
CA PHE A 97 -12.15 11.96 -7.08
C PHE A 97 -13.18 12.94 -6.50
N ALA A 98 -13.04 13.32 -5.22
CA ALA A 98 -13.98 14.23 -4.56
C ALA A 98 -13.97 15.64 -5.17
N GLY A 99 -12.82 16.10 -5.69
CA GLY A 99 -12.70 17.39 -6.37
C GLY A 99 -13.06 17.37 -7.85
N ALA A 100 -13.34 16.18 -8.42
CA ALA A 100 -13.63 16.02 -9.84
C ALA A 100 -15.13 16.13 -10.13
N ALA A 101 -15.47 16.78 -11.24
CA ALA A 101 -16.86 16.86 -11.73
C ALA A 101 -17.35 15.52 -12.29
N THR A 102 -16.44 14.71 -12.82
CA THR A 102 -16.72 13.39 -13.39
C THR A 102 -15.69 12.36 -12.91
N VAL A 103 -16.07 11.08 -12.97
CA VAL A 103 -15.15 9.97 -12.65
C VAL A 103 -13.92 9.97 -13.57
N ALA A 104 -14.10 10.34 -14.84
CA ALA A 104 -13.00 10.44 -15.82
C ALA A 104 -11.98 11.51 -15.41
N LEU A 105 -12.44 12.68 -14.95
CA LEU A 105 -11.57 13.72 -14.42
C LEU A 105 -10.86 13.24 -13.15
N GLY A 106 -11.55 12.48 -12.28
CA GLY A 106 -10.94 11.85 -11.09
C GLY A 106 -9.77 10.93 -11.45
N TYR A 107 -9.94 10.06 -12.47
CA TYR A 107 -8.85 9.23 -13.00
C TYR A 107 -7.70 10.07 -13.56
N LEU A 108 -8.00 11.13 -14.32
CA LEU A 108 -6.99 12.05 -14.82
C LEU A 108 -6.24 12.73 -13.64
N GLY A 109 -6.97 13.09 -12.58
CA GLY A 109 -6.39 13.63 -11.36
C GLY A 109 -5.40 12.68 -10.68
N ILE A 110 -5.73 11.38 -10.60
CA ILE A 110 -4.80 10.37 -10.07
C ILE A 110 -3.52 10.32 -10.93
N LEU A 111 -3.64 10.30 -12.25
CA LEU A 111 -2.48 10.27 -13.15
C LEU A 111 -1.60 11.51 -12.98
N LEU A 112 -2.21 12.70 -12.96
CA LEU A 112 -1.50 13.95 -12.70
C LEU A 112 -0.85 13.97 -11.32
N GLY A 113 -1.57 13.48 -10.30
CA GLY A 113 -1.05 13.39 -8.93
C GLY A 113 0.16 12.48 -8.83
N ALA A 114 0.12 11.30 -9.47
CA ALA A 114 1.27 10.41 -9.55
C ALA A 114 2.47 11.05 -10.26
N ILE A 115 2.22 11.85 -11.31
CA ILE A 115 3.27 12.62 -11.99
C ILE A 115 3.86 13.65 -11.03
N PHE A 116 3.05 14.41 -10.27
CA PHE A 116 3.55 15.36 -9.30
C PHE A 116 4.39 14.69 -8.21
N ALA A 117 3.90 13.59 -7.64
CA ALA A 117 4.64 12.83 -6.63
C ALA A 117 5.96 12.27 -7.19
N GLY A 118 5.92 11.69 -8.38
CA GLY A 118 7.10 11.15 -9.04
C GLY A 118 8.12 12.23 -9.41
N LEU A 119 7.68 13.44 -9.80
CA LEU A 119 8.57 14.58 -10.04
C LEU A 119 9.27 15.03 -8.75
N VAL A 120 8.59 14.99 -7.60
CA VAL A 120 9.24 15.22 -6.30
C VAL A 120 10.38 14.22 -6.09
N TYR A 121 10.16 12.93 -6.39
CA TYR A 121 11.22 11.93 -6.30
C TYR A 121 12.37 12.16 -7.27
N VAL A 122 12.08 12.58 -8.50
CA VAL A 122 13.12 12.95 -9.47
C VAL A 122 13.97 14.10 -8.92
N VAL A 123 13.34 15.15 -8.37
CA VAL A 123 14.05 16.29 -7.77
C VAL A 123 14.89 15.83 -6.58
N ILE A 124 14.32 15.09 -5.64
CA ILE A 124 15.04 14.57 -4.47
C ILE A 124 16.22 13.69 -4.92
N SER A 125 16.01 12.81 -5.90
CA SER A 125 17.05 11.96 -6.46
C SER A 125 18.22 12.75 -7.04
N LEU A 126 17.94 13.81 -7.79
CA LEU A 126 18.96 14.71 -8.32
C LEU A 126 19.73 15.40 -7.20
N VAL A 127 19.02 15.92 -6.18
CA VAL A 127 19.66 16.55 -5.03
C VAL A 127 20.53 15.54 -4.27
N VAL A 128 20.04 14.32 -4.05
CA VAL A 128 20.83 13.25 -3.41
C VAL A 128 22.08 12.91 -4.21
N LYS A 129 21.98 12.86 -5.53
CA LYS A 129 23.11 12.56 -6.41
C LYS A 129 24.23 13.59 -6.30
N PHE A 130 23.90 14.89 -6.14
CA PHE A 130 24.88 15.97 -6.11
C PHE A 130 25.26 16.44 -4.70
N ALA A 131 24.31 16.47 -3.76
CA ALA A 131 24.48 16.98 -2.40
C ALA A 131 24.57 15.90 -1.32
N GLY A 132 24.40 14.60 -1.70
CA GLY A 132 24.38 13.51 -0.77
C GLY A 132 23.11 13.44 0.09
N VAL A 133 23.12 12.63 1.15
CA VAL A 133 21.93 12.30 1.97
C VAL A 133 21.82 13.07 3.28
N LYS A 134 22.85 13.84 3.67
CA LYS A 134 22.91 14.49 5.00
C LYS A 134 21.77 15.49 5.26
N TRP A 135 21.33 16.22 4.23
CA TRP A 135 20.24 17.18 4.35
C TRP A 135 18.89 16.54 4.65
N ILE A 136 18.69 15.29 4.21
CA ILE A 136 17.46 14.53 4.46
C ILE A 136 17.27 14.29 5.95
N ASN A 137 18.33 13.84 6.62
CA ASN A 137 18.28 13.57 8.06
C ASN A 137 18.02 14.86 8.87
N LYS A 138 18.32 16.02 8.31
CA LYS A 138 18.05 17.33 8.93
C LYS A 138 16.59 17.78 8.71
N LEU A 139 16.05 17.56 7.51
CA LEU A 139 14.69 17.97 7.16
C LEU A 139 13.64 16.99 7.72
N MET A 140 13.93 15.70 7.62
CA MET A 140 13.04 14.60 7.99
C MET A 140 13.75 13.63 8.94
N PRO A 141 14.02 14.04 10.19
CA PRO A 141 14.55 13.13 11.19
C PRO A 141 13.48 12.11 11.64
N PRO A 142 13.85 11.02 12.32
CA PRO A 142 12.90 10.02 12.82
C PRO A 142 11.76 10.58 13.66
N VAL A 143 11.95 11.71 14.35
CA VAL A 143 10.92 12.42 15.12
C VAL A 143 9.81 13.02 14.25
N VAL A 144 10.07 13.25 12.96
CA VAL A 144 9.07 13.70 11.98
C VAL A 144 8.51 12.50 11.20
N ILE A 145 9.39 11.61 10.73
CA ILE A 145 8.99 10.45 9.89
C ILE A 145 8.11 9.49 10.68
N GLY A 146 8.50 9.11 11.90
CA GLY A 146 7.80 8.11 12.70
C GLY A 146 6.33 8.45 12.93
N PRO A 147 6.00 9.64 13.48
CA PRO A 147 4.61 10.05 13.68
C PRO A 147 3.82 10.15 12.37
N THR A 148 4.46 10.58 11.29
CA THR A 148 3.80 10.70 9.99
C THR A 148 3.43 9.33 9.41
N VAL A 149 4.32 8.34 9.49
CA VAL A 149 4.03 6.97 9.08
C VAL A 149 2.95 6.35 9.99
N ALA A 150 3.03 6.56 11.31
CA ALA A 150 1.98 6.11 12.23
C ALA A 150 0.61 6.71 11.88
N LEU A 151 0.59 8.00 11.53
CA LEU A 151 -0.62 8.71 11.15
C LEU A 151 -1.28 8.11 9.89
N ILE A 152 -0.51 7.62 8.89
CA ILE A 152 -1.07 6.97 7.70
C ILE A 152 -1.96 5.79 8.12
N GLY A 153 -1.41 4.86 8.91
CA GLY A 153 -2.17 3.70 9.37
C GLY A 153 -3.38 4.08 10.23
N LEU A 154 -3.20 5.05 11.14
CA LEU A 154 -4.28 5.52 12.04
C LEU A 154 -5.38 6.27 11.30
N SER A 155 -5.07 7.03 10.26
CA SER A 155 -6.06 7.75 9.45
C SER A 155 -6.98 6.82 8.67
N LEU A 156 -6.54 5.59 8.38
CA LEU A 156 -7.30 4.56 7.68
C LEU A 156 -8.14 3.67 8.63
N ALA A 157 -7.97 3.81 9.95
CA ALA A 157 -8.66 2.97 10.94
C ALA A 157 -10.19 3.01 10.81
N GLY A 158 -10.75 4.20 10.56
CA GLY A 158 -12.19 4.38 10.34
C GLY A 158 -12.71 3.63 9.11
N ALA A 159 -11.92 3.60 8.03
CA ALA A 159 -12.25 2.84 6.82
C ALA A 159 -12.26 1.32 7.11
N ALA A 160 -11.24 0.80 7.80
CA ALA A 160 -11.21 -0.61 8.18
C ALA A 160 -12.43 -1.02 9.01
N VAL A 161 -12.81 -0.20 10.01
CA VAL A 161 -14.00 -0.49 10.83
C VAL A 161 -15.29 -0.43 10.00
N LYS A 162 -15.40 0.54 9.08
CA LYS A 162 -16.54 0.62 8.16
C LYS A 162 -16.64 -0.61 7.27
N ASP A 163 -15.53 -1.12 6.77
CA ASP A 163 -15.48 -2.32 5.93
C ASP A 163 -15.85 -3.57 6.71
N VAL A 164 -15.46 -3.68 8.00
CA VAL A 164 -15.90 -4.77 8.90
C VAL A 164 -17.42 -4.87 8.95
N PHE A 165 -18.12 -3.74 8.93
CA PHE A 165 -19.58 -3.67 8.99
C PHE A 165 -20.22 -3.32 7.64
N SER A 166 -19.59 -3.67 6.52
CA SER A 166 -19.99 -3.25 5.16
C SER A 166 -21.44 -3.59 4.79
N TYR A 167 -22.04 -4.58 5.45
CA TYR A 167 -23.45 -4.97 5.25
C TYR A 167 -24.36 -4.57 6.43
N GLY A 168 -23.82 -3.83 7.40
CA GLY A 168 -24.57 -3.39 8.58
C GLY A 168 -25.06 -1.94 8.44
N PRO A 169 -26.31 -1.62 8.88
CA PRO A 169 -26.78 -0.25 8.93
C PRO A 169 -26.11 0.55 10.06
N GLN A 170 -26.04 1.87 9.90
CA GLN A 170 -25.62 2.80 10.93
C GLN A 170 -26.80 3.63 11.43
N ASP A 171 -26.78 4.00 12.71
CA ASP A 171 -27.73 4.98 13.28
C ASP A 171 -27.33 6.42 12.91
N GLY A 172 -28.18 7.39 13.29
CA GLY A 172 -27.94 8.82 13.04
C GLY A 172 -26.68 9.39 13.73
N ASN A 173 -26.10 8.67 14.68
CA ASN A 173 -24.88 9.03 15.42
C ASN A 173 -23.63 8.31 14.87
N GLY A 174 -23.79 7.47 13.83
CA GLY A 174 -22.70 6.69 13.22
C GLY A 174 -22.36 5.39 13.95
N ALA A 175 -23.13 4.96 14.94
CA ALA A 175 -22.96 3.66 15.57
C ALA A 175 -23.56 2.55 14.69
N PHE A 176 -22.88 1.39 14.63
CA PHE A 176 -23.35 0.26 13.84
C PHE A 176 -24.50 -0.46 14.55
N ILE A 177 -25.64 -0.59 13.86
CA ILE A 177 -26.81 -1.33 14.37
C ILE A 177 -26.55 -2.81 14.11
N MET A 178 -26.61 -3.62 15.16
CA MET A 178 -26.35 -5.06 15.09
C MET A 178 -27.56 -5.83 14.53
N SER A 179 -27.79 -5.67 13.23
CA SER A 179 -28.70 -6.49 12.42
C SER A 179 -28.11 -7.87 12.12
N SER A 180 -28.91 -8.79 11.56
CA SER A 180 -28.41 -10.09 11.11
C SER A 180 -27.25 -9.95 10.12
N SER A 181 -27.34 -9.02 9.17
CA SER A 181 -26.28 -8.75 8.20
C SER A 181 -25.01 -8.18 8.87
N ALA A 182 -25.16 -7.32 9.89
CA ALA A 182 -24.03 -6.78 10.66
C ALA A 182 -23.31 -7.89 11.45
N TRP A 183 -24.05 -8.85 12.03
CA TRP A 183 -23.43 -10.00 12.71
C TRP A 183 -22.68 -10.91 11.74
N VAL A 184 -23.24 -11.20 10.56
CA VAL A 184 -22.55 -11.99 9.52
C VAL A 184 -21.28 -11.29 9.08
N SER A 185 -21.34 -9.96 8.81
CA SER A 185 -20.17 -9.15 8.44
C SER A 185 -19.09 -9.22 9.52
N LEU A 186 -19.47 -9.01 10.78
CA LEU A 186 -18.55 -9.06 11.91
C LEU A 186 -17.88 -10.43 12.05
N ILE A 187 -18.64 -11.51 11.92
CA ILE A 187 -18.10 -12.88 12.02
C ILE A 187 -17.08 -13.13 10.90
N CYS A 188 -17.41 -12.80 9.65
CA CYS A 188 -16.48 -12.94 8.52
C CYS A 188 -15.20 -12.12 8.73
N ALA A 189 -15.34 -10.87 9.15
CA ALA A 189 -14.21 -9.99 9.43
C ALA A 189 -13.33 -10.52 10.57
N MET A 190 -13.94 -10.96 11.68
CA MET A 190 -13.19 -11.48 12.83
C MET A 190 -12.48 -12.80 12.51
N VAL A 191 -13.11 -13.70 11.75
CA VAL A 191 -12.43 -14.93 11.29
C VAL A 191 -11.21 -14.56 10.44
N THR A 192 -11.37 -13.63 9.49
CA THR A 192 -10.24 -13.13 8.69
C THR A 192 -9.13 -12.58 9.57
N PHE A 193 -9.46 -11.66 10.48
CA PHE A 193 -8.51 -11.03 11.40
C PHE A 193 -7.76 -12.04 12.27
N PHE A 194 -8.49 -12.97 12.92
CA PHE A 194 -7.84 -13.95 13.80
C PHE A 194 -7.00 -14.96 13.02
N VAL A 195 -7.44 -15.38 11.82
CA VAL A 195 -6.64 -16.28 10.98
C VAL A 195 -5.36 -15.59 10.51
N VAL A 196 -5.41 -14.32 10.08
CA VAL A 196 -4.21 -13.53 9.75
C VAL A 196 -3.28 -13.49 10.97
N THR A 197 -3.80 -13.15 12.14
CA THR A 197 -3.01 -13.00 13.36
C THR A 197 -2.37 -14.33 13.78
N ILE A 198 -3.15 -15.43 13.79
CA ILE A 198 -2.66 -16.77 14.14
C ILE A 198 -1.59 -17.22 13.16
N CYS A 199 -1.82 -17.06 11.85
CA CYS A 199 -0.83 -17.40 10.83
C CYS A 199 0.45 -16.56 10.96
N SER A 200 0.34 -15.27 11.28
CA SER A 200 1.49 -14.37 11.45
C SER A 200 2.33 -14.75 12.68
N VAL A 201 1.69 -15.12 13.80
CA VAL A 201 2.37 -15.37 15.08
C VAL A 201 2.84 -16.82 15.18
N TYR A 202 1.95 -17.77 14.93
CA TYR A 202 2.20 -19.20 15.14
C TYR A 202 2.44 -19.98 13.85
N GLY A 203 2.19 -19.36 12.70
CA GLY A 203 2.37 -20.01 11.40
C GLY A 203 3.82 -20.43 11.15
N LYS A 204 3.97 -21.51 10.41
CA LYS A 204 5.25 -22.04 9.95
C LYS A 204 5.29 -22.04 8.43
N LYS A 205 6.50 -21.86 7.86
CA LYS A 205 6.72 -21.89 6.40
C LYS A 205 5.72 -20.97 5.66
N MET A 206 4.91 -21.54 4.75
CA MET A 206 3.94 -20.81 3.93
C MET A 206 2.88 -20.05 4.75
N ALA A 207 2.37 -20.61 5.82
CA ALA A 207 1.34 -19.95 6.64
C ALA A 207 1.86 -18.63 7.24
N LYS A 208 3.13 -18.56 7.63
CA LYS A 208 3.77 -17.33 8.12
C LYS A 208 4.09 -16.34 6.98
N LEU A 209 4.27 -16.83 5.77
CA LEU A 209 4.64 -16.02 4.61
C LEU A 209 3.46 -15.30 4.00
N ILE A 210 2.29 -15.96 3.91
CA ILE A 210 1.09 -15.44 3.24
C ILE A 210 -0.13 -15.36 4.17
N PRO A 211 0.01 -14.80 5.39
CA PRO A 211 -1.06 -14.82 6.39
C PRO A 211 -2.31 -14.09 5.90
N PHE A 212 -2.15 -12.99 5.16
CA PHE A 212 -3.25 -12.18 4.66
C PHE A 212 -4.13 -12.96 3.67
N ILE A 213 -3.52 -13.67 2.71
CA ILE A 213 -4.27 -14.47 1.74
C ILE A 213 -5.01 -15.60 2.44
N ILE A 214 -4.38 -16.30 3.39
CA ILE A 214 -5.02 -17.36 4.16
C ILE A 214 -6.20 -16.79 4.95
N GLY A 215 -6.05 -15.60 5.54
CA GLY A 215 -7.14 -14.91 6.25
C GLY A 215 -8.30 -14.53 5.34
N ILE A 216 -8.00 -13.94 4.16
CA ILE A 216 -9.02 -13.59 3.15
C ILE A 216 -9.81 -14.84 2.76
N LEU A 217 -9.11 -15.93 2.43
CA LEU A 217 -9.75 -17.19 2.04
C LEU A 217 -10.63 -17.77 3.17
N ALA A 218 -10.17 -17.69 4.42
CA ALA A 218 -10.95 -18.14 5.57
C ALA A 218 -12.23 -17.31 5.75
N GLY A 219 -12.13 -15.98 5.68
CA GLY A 219 -13.30 -15.09 5.72
C GLY A 219 -14.24 -15.29 4.54
N TYR A 220 -13.68 -15.49 3.34
CA TYR A 220 -14.45 -15.82 2.13
C TYR A 220 -15.24 -17.12 2.29
N VAL A 221 -14.61 -18.18 2.81
CA VAL A 221 -15.30 -19.49 3.07
C VAL A 221 -16.44 -19.30 4.05
N VAL A 222 -16.25 -18.57 5.14
CA VAL A 222 -17.32 -18.26 6.10
C VAL A 222 -18.44 -17.47 5.43
N GLY A 223 -18.12 -16.45 4.66
CA GLY A 223 -19.08 -15.68 3.87
C GLY A 223 -19.83 -16.53 2.87
N LEU A 224 -19.16 -17.50 2.22
CA LEU A 224 -19.76 -18.44 1.31
C LEU A 224 -20.78 -19.36 2.03
N ILE A 225 -20.45 -19.88 3.21
CA ILE A 225 -21.36 -20.69 4.03
C ILE A 225 -22.63 -19.91 4.35
N PHE A 226 -22.51 -18.68 4.86
CA PHE A 226 -23.66 -17.81 5.14
C PHE A 226 -24.47 -17.51 3.88
N THR A 227 -23.81 -17.21 2.76
CA THR A 227 -24.48 -16.95 1.48
C THR A 227 -25.27 -18.15 0.98
N ILE A 228 -24.72 -19.37 1.07
CA ILE A 228 -25.41 -20.61 0.70
C ILE A 228 -26.64 -20.83 1.61
N ILE A 229 -26.51 -20.65 2.92
CA ILE A 229 -27.63 -20.72 3.85
C ILE A 229 -28.70 -19.69 3.50
N GLY A 230 -28.29 -18.44 3.20
CA GLY A 230 -29.18 -17.37 2.78
C GLY A 230 -29.97 -17.69 1.50
N ILE A 231 -29.32 -18.31 0.52
CA ILE A 231 -29.96 -18.76 -0.72
C ILE A 231 -30.96 -19.90 -0.40
N ALA A 232 -30.56 -20.89 0.40
CA ALA A 232 -31.38 -22.04 0.73
C ALA A 232 -32.64 -21.69 1.59
N THR A 233 -32.51 -20.67 2.43
CA THR A 233 -33.60 -20.19 3.33
C THR A 233 -34.38 -19.02 2.77
N GLY A 234 -33.98 -18.43 1.61
CA GLY A 234 -34.57 -17.20 1.06
C GLY A 234 -34.27 -15.95 1.90
N ASN A 235 -33.25 -16.00 2.75
CA ASN A 235 -32.88 -14.87 3.62
C ASN A 235 -31.73 -14.06 3.03
N ASP A 236 -32.02 -12.92 2.42
CA ASP A 236 -31.06 -12.06 1.77
C ASP A 236 -30.06 -11.40 2.75
N THR A 237 -30.41 -11.29 4.03
CA THR A 237 -29.53 -10.68 5.05
C THR A 237 -28.28 -11.50 5.34
N LEU A 238 -28.27 -12.79 4.94
CA LEU A 238 -27.12 -13.69 5.08
C LEU A 238 -26.22 -13.71 3.83
N ARG A 239 -26.64 -13.07 2.73
CA ARG A 239 -25.88 -13.08 1.47
C ARG A 239 -24.83 -11.97 1.48
N VAL A 240 -23.57 -12.33 1.69
CA VAL A 240 -22.44 -11.39 1.71
C VAL A 240 -21.50 -11.56 0.51
N ILE A 241 -21.56 -12.70 -0.22
CA ILE A 241 -20.78 -12.88 -1.45
C ILE A 241 -21.65 -12.52 -2.65
N ASP A 242 -21.12 -11.62 -3.49
CA ASP A 242 -21.67 -11.29 -4.78
C ASP A 242 -21.08 -12.21 -5.86
N PHE A 243 -21.95 -13.01 -6.51
CA PHE A 243 -21.56 -13.88 -7.63
C PHE A 243 -21.70 -13.20 -9.00
N THR A 244 -22.15 -11.94 -9.05
CA THR A 244 -22.29 -11.19 -10.30
C THR A 244 -21.01 -11.19 -11.14
N PRO A 245 -19.79 -11.02 -10.57
CA PRO A 245 -18.56 -11.07 -11.36
C PRO A 245 -18.38 -12.41 -12.10
N PHE A 246 -18.75 -13.54 -11.46
CA PHE A 246 -18.67 -14.86 -12.11
C PHE A 246 -19.78 -15.05 -13.16
N GLN A 247 -20.97 -14.55 -12.90
CA GLN A 247 -22.08 -14.61 -13.85
C GLN A 247 -21.77 -13.80 -15.12
N ALA A 248 -21.15 -12.65 -14.96
CA ALA A 248 -20.71 -11.80 -16.07
C ALA A 248 -19.72 -12.51 -17.01
N LEU A 249 -18.90 -13.43 -16.51
CA LEU A 249 -17.94 -14.19 -17.33
C LEU A 249 -18.62 -15.07 -18.39
N VAL A 250 -19.87 -15.49 -18.15
CA VAL A 250 -20.60 -16.44 -19.00
C VAL A 250 -21.92 -15.86 -19.53
N ALA A 251 -22.21 -14.59 -19.29
CA ALA A 251 -23.45 -13.93 -19.68
C ALA A 251 -23.69 -13.98 -21.21
N ASP A 252 -22.63 -13.80 -22.00
CA ASP A 252 -22.67 -13.88 -23.47
C ASP A 252 -22.26 -15.26 -24.00
N GLY A 253 -22.31 -16.31 -23.16
CA GLY A 253 -21.80 -17.65 -23.45
C GLY A 253 -20.29 -17.79 -23.20
N VAL A 254 -19.81 -19.04 -23.22
CA VAL A 254 -18.38 -19.33 -22.97
C VAL A 254 -17.56 -18.96 -24.20
N SER A 255 -16.59 -18.06 -24.05
CA SER A 255 -15.70 -17.56 -25.10
C SER A 255 -14.29 -17.35 -24.58
N LEU A 256 -13.36 -16.88 -25.40
CA LEU A 256 -12.03 -16.52 -24.96
C LEU A 256 -12.05 -15.45 -23.84
N LYS A 257 -13.00 -14.51 -23.90
CA LYS A 257 -13.20 -13.46 -22.89
C LYS A 257 -13.58 -14.02 -21.51
N THR A 258 -14.19 -15.21 -21.45
CA THR A 258 -14.46 -15.92 -20.19
C THR A 258 -13.19 -16.20 -19.42
N PHE A 259 -12.07 -16.43 -20.10
CA PHE A 259 -10.78 -16.81 -19.46
C PHE A 259 -9.75 -15.68 -19.47
N ILE A 260 -9.76 -14.81 -20.49
CA ILE A 260 -8.77 -13.76 -20.68
C ILE A 260 -9.49 -12.46 -21.06
N ALA A 261 -9.28 -11.42 -20.23
CA ALA A 261 -9.76 -10.07 -20.52
C ALA A 261 -8.66 -9.04 -20.25
N LEU A 262 -8.76 -7.91 -20.94
CA LEU A 262 -7.90 -6.76 -20.68
C LEU A 262 -8.28 -6.13 -19.33
N PRO A 263 -7.30 -5.81 -18.46
CA PRO A 263 -7.56 -4.98 -17.30
C PRO A 263 -8.14 -3.62 -17.69
N GLU A 264 -8.99 -3.08 -16.84
CA GLU A 264 -9.59 -1.76 -17.03
C GLU A 264 -8.56 -0.66 -16.72
N PHE A 265 -7.67 -0.41 -17.67
CA PHE A 265 -6.58 0.53 -17.49
C PHE A 265 -7.04 1.95 -17.19
N SER A 266 -6.45 2.54 -16.15
CA SER A 266 -6.83 3.87 -15.65
C SER A 266 -6.60 4.98 -16.65
N PHE A 267 -5.56 4.89 -17.49
CA PHE A 267 -5.31 5.88 -18.54
C PHE A 267 -6.45 5.95 -19.58
N LEU A 268 -7.11 4.82 -19.88
CA LEU A 268 -8.26 4.80 -20.77
C LEU A 268 -9.48 5.50 -20.14
N LYS A 269 -9.70 5.25 -18.83
CA LYS A 269 -10.78 5.91 -18.08
C LYS A 269 -10.55 7.42 -17.93
N ALA A 270 -9.29 7.85 -17.90
CA ALA A 270 -8.91 9.26 -17.79
C ALA A 270 -9.13 10.09 -19.04
N LEU A 271 -9.23 9.46 -20.23
CA LEU A 271 -9.31 10.18 -21.53
C LEU A 271 -10.47 11.18 -21.58
N GLY A 272 -11.63 10.83 -21.03
CA GLY A 272 -12.79 11.73 -21.00
C GLY A 272 -12.62 12.94 -20.07
N GLY A 273 -11.65 12.93 -19.16
CA GLY A 273 -11.44 13.99 -18.18
C GLY A 273 -10.71 15.23 -18.72
N PHE A 274 -10.06 15.14 -19.86
CA PHE A 274 -9.28 16.27 -20.41
C PHE A 274 -10.11 17.50 -20.75
N SER A 275 -11.35 17.31 -21.18
CA SER A 275 -12.26 18.43 -21.52
C SER A 275 -12.71 19.24 -20.30
N GLU A 276 -12.63 18.67 -19.10
CA GLU A 276 -13.07 19.28 -17.84
C GLU A 276 -11.88 19.78 -17.01
N LEU A 277 -10.65 19.55 -17.49
CA LEU A 277 -9.42 19.90 -16.78
C LEU A 277 -9.27 21.41 -16.69
N ASN A 278 -9.07 21.91 -15.47
CA ASN A 278 -8.84 23.33 -15.19
C ASN A 278 -7.71 23.52 -14.17
N TRP A 279 -7.19 24.74 -14.09
CA TRP A 279 -6.05 25.06 -13.20
C TRP A 279 -6.35 24.85 -11.71
N GLU A 280 -7.58 25.08 -11.28
CA GLU A 280 -7.99 24.91 -9.90
C GLU A 280 -7.93 23.45 -9.49
N TYR A 281 -8.39 22.56 -10.38
CA TYR A 281 -8.33 21.12 -10.16
C TYR A 281 -6.88 20.61 -10.16
N ILE A 282 -6.05 21.07 -11.11
CA ILE A 282 -4.62 20.73 -11.15
C ILE A 282 -3.93 21.14 -9.84
N ALA A 283 -4.20 22.36 -9.34
CA ALA A 283 -3.65 22.84 -8.08
C ALA A 283 -4.12 21.99 -6.89
N THR A 284 -5.40 21.62 -6.85
CA THR A 284 -5.96 20.73 -5.80
C THR A 284 -5.22 19.39 -5.78
N VAL A 285 -5.05 18.76 -6.94
CA VAL A 285 -4.31 17.50 -7.08
C VAL A 285 -2.84 17.65 -6.68
N ALA A 286 -2.16 18.69 -7.15
CA ALA A 286 -0.76 18.94 -6.81
C ALA A 286 -0.55 19.06 -5.29
N VAL A 287 -1.42 19.84 -4.62
CA VAL A 287 -1.37 20.04 -3.18
C VAL A 287 -1.71 18.77 -2.40
N ALA A 288 -2.56 17.91 -2.94
CA ALA A 288 -2.90 16.63 -2.32
C ALA A 288 -1.76 15.60 -2.42
N TYR A 289 -0.96 15.62 -3.49
CA TYR A 289 0.03 14.58 -3.76
C TYR A 289 1.47 14.97 -3.39
N ILE A 290 1.88 16.22 -3.64
CA ILE A 290 3.27 16.65 -3.41
C ILE A 290 3.73 16.44 -1.97
N PRO A 291 2.97 16.83 -0.91
CA PRO A 291 3.40 16.59 0.47
C PRO A 291 3.49 15.11 0.82
N VAL A 292 2.58 14.27 0.29
CA VAL A 292 2.56 12.84 0.54
C VAL A 292 3.78 12.15 -0.07
N ALA A 293 4.32 12.66 -1.19
CA ALA A 293 5.55 12.14 -1.76
C ALA A 293 6.75 12.18 -0.78
N PHE A 294 6.83 13.19 0.11
CA PHE A 294 7.85 13.23 1.15
C PHE A 294 7.64 12.15 2.23
N VAL A 295 6.39 11.79 2.51
CA VAL A 295 6.07 10.71 3.44
C VAL A 295 6.50 9.37 2.88
N VAL A 296 6.12 9.10 1.63
CA VAL A 296 6.48 7.85 0.92
C VAL A 296 7.99 7.77 0.66
N PHE A 297 8.66 8.91 0.46
CA PHE A 297 10.12 8.96 0.44
C PHE A 297 10.75 8.46 1.76
N ALA A 298 10.18 8.80 2.90
CA ALA A 298 10.65 8.30 4.19
C ALA A 298 10.42 6.80 4.35
N GLU A 299 9.27 6.28 3.88
CA GLU A 299 8.95 4.86 3.81
C GLU A 299 9.98 4.11 2.93
N HIS A 300 10.28 4.65 1.75
CA HIS A 300 11.29 4.12 0.84
C HIS A 300 12.66 3.95 1.50
N ILE A 301 13.13 4.97 2.25
CA ILE A 301 14.39 4.87 2.98
C ILE A 301 14.32 3.79 4.06
N ALA A 302 13.22 3.71 4.79
CA ALA A 302 13.04 2.71 5.85
C ALA A 302 13.06 1.28 5.29
N ASP A 303 12.36 1.03 4.19
CA ASP A 303 12.32 -0.26 3.50
C ASP A 303 13.70 -0.66 2.99
N HIS A 304 14.43 0.26 2.36
CA HIS A 304 15.77 -0.02 1.84
C HIS A 304 16.78 -0.28 2.97
N LYS A 305 16.71 0.43 4.08
CA LYS A 305 17.54 0.14 5.27
C LYS A 305 17.21 -1.22 5.87
N ASN A 306 15.91 -1.56 5.93
CA ASN A 306 15.46 -2.86 6.41
C ASN A 306 15.96 -3.98 5.50
N LEU A 307 15.78 -3.82 4.20
CA LEU A 307 16.24 -4.78 3.19
C LEU A 307 17.77 -4.92 3.20
N SER A 308 18.50 -3.80 3.28
CA SER A 308 19.97 -3.78 3.40
C SER A 308 20.45 -4.63 4.58
N SER A 309 19.76 -4.52 5.73
CA SER A 309 20.06 -5.35 6.91
C SER A 309 19.74 -6.83 6.70
N VAL A 310 18.74 -7.16 5.90
CA VAL A 310 18.35 -8.55 5.60
C VAL A 310 19.34 -9.23 4.67
N ILE A 311 19.84 -8.49 3.65
CA ILE A 311 20.70 -9.01 2.59
C ILE A 311 22.20 -8.76 2.83
N ASP A 312 22.55 -8.11 3.96
CA ASP A 312 23.91 -7.71 4.32
C ASP A 312 24.61 -6.90 3.19
N SER A 313 23.85 -6.01 2.55
CA SER A 313 24.33 -5.15 1.45
C SER A 313 23.70 -3.78 1.52
N GLU A 314 24.48 -2.69 1.47
CA GLU A 314 24.00 -1.33 1.64
C GLU A 314 23.37 -0.75 0.35
N LEU A 315 22.07 -0.94 0.20
CA LEU A 315 21.33 -0.51 -0.99
C LEU A 315 21.27 1.01 -1.18
N LEU A 316 21.46 1.79 -0.12
CA LEU A 316 21.51 3.24 -0.21
C LEU A 316 22.84 3.73 -0.83
N GLU A 317 23.90 2.89 -0.83
CA GLU A 317 25.17 3.14 -1.48
C GLU A 317 25.22 2.50 -2.88
N GLU A 318 24.81 1.23 -3.01
CA GLU A 318 24.70 0.51 -4.27
C GLU A 318 23.38 -0.28 -4.37
N PRO A 319 22.53 0.00 -5.37
CA PRO A 319 22.67 0.86 -6.55
C PRO A 319 22.66 2.36 -6.25
N GLY A 320 22.47 2.74 -4.98
CA GLY A 320 22.45 4.11 -4.50
C GLY A 320 21.05 4.71 -4.43
N LEU A 321 20.80 5.49 -3.36
CA LEU A 321 19.50 6.08 -3.09
C LEU A 321 18.94 6.89 -4.27
N HIS A 322 19.79 7.57 -5.06
CA HIS A 322 19.35 8.33 -6.23
C HIS A 322 18.71 7.43 -7.31
N ARG A 323 19.17 6.19 -7.47
CA ARG A 323 18.62 5.25 -8.45
C ARG A 323 17.33 4.59 -7.94
N THR A 324 17.34 4.19 -6.68
CA THR A 324 16.15 3.57 -6.08
C THR A 324 14.98 4.55 -6.03
N LEU A 325 15.25 5.84 -5.73
CA LEU A 325 14.23 6.90 -5.78
C LEU A 325 13.73 7.18 -7.20
N LEU A 326 14.62 7.26 -8.19
CA LEU A 326 14.19 7.41 -9.58
C LEU A 326 13.32 6.25 -10.03
N GLY A 327 13.72 5.02 -9.68
CA GLY A 327 12.97 3.81 -9.99
C GLY A 327 11.60 3.79 -9.32
N ASP A 328 11.52 4.19 -8.06
CA ASP A 328 10.28 4.25 -7.31
C ASP A 328 9.35 5.35 -7.87
N GLY A 329 9.87 6.56 -8.10
CA GLY A 329 9.08 7.66 -8.65
C GLY A 329 8.52 7.35 -10.05
N VAL A 330 9.35 6.86 -10.97
CA VAL A 330 8.89 6.50 -12.33
C VAL A 330 8.01 5.25 -12.27
N GLY A 331 8.35 4.26 -11.44
CA GLY A 331 7.53 3.08 -11.19
C GLY A 331 6.15 3.43 -10.63
N SER A 332 6.08 4.43 -9.74
CA SER A 332 4.83 4.97 -9.20
C SER A 332 3.96 5.61 -10.28
N MET A 333 4.57 6.43 -11.16
CA MET A 333 3.85 7.02 -12.31
C MET A 333 3.29 5.94 -13.23
N VAL A 334 4.09 4.92 -13.56
CA VAL A 334 3.67 3.80 -14.43
C VAL A 334 2.59 2.96 -13.75
N GLY A 335 2.73 2.68 -12.45
CA GLY A 335 1.71 2.00 -11.66
C GLY A 335 0.36 2.70 -11.72
N ALA A 336 0.34 4.02 -11.50
CA ALA A 336 -0.85 4.84 -11.59
C ALA A 336 -1.41 4.89 -13.02
N PHE A 337 -0.55 5.01 -14.04
CA PHE A 337 -0.95 5.07 -15.44
C PHE A 337 -1.79 3.85 -15.85
N PHE A 338 -1.34 2.66 -15.48
CA PHE A 338 -2.08 1.43 -15.78
C PHE A 338 -3.14 1.12 -14.73
N GLY A 339 -2.76 1.14 -13.44
CA GLY A 339 -3.55 0.62 -12.33
C GLY A 339 -4.33 1.65 -11.52
N GLY A 340 -4.14 2.94 -11.78
CA GLY A 340 -4.74 4.02 -11.00
C GLY A 340 -4.12 4.22 -9.61
N CYS A 341 -3.24 3.34 -9.15
CA CYS A 341 -2.61 3.44 -7.85
C CYS A 341 -1.14 3.84 -8.00
N PRO A 342 -0.68 4.99 -7.44
CA PRO A 342 0.73 5.25 -7.30
C PRO A 342 1.39 4.12 -6.52
N ASN A 343 2.53 3.63 -7.00
CA ASN A 343 3.24 2.53 -6.36
C ASN A 343 4.29 3.05 -5.37
N THR A 344 4.69 2.20 -4.44
CA THR A 344 5.84 2.40 -3.55
C THR A 344 6.49 1.06 -3.22
N THR A 345 7.66 1.09 -2.60
CA THR A 345 8.29 -0.12 -2.07
C THR A 345 7.41 -0.77 -1.01
N TYR A 346 7.37 -2.10 -1.00
CA TYR A 346 6.52 -2.86 -0.08
C TYR A 346 7.31 -3.51 1.05
N GLY A 347 6.95 -3.18 2.27
CA GLY A 347 7.46 -3.84 3.47
C GLY A 347 7.15 -5.35 3.50
N GLU A 348 6.03 -5.79 2.93
CA GLU A 348 5.66 -7.19 2.74
C GLU A 348 6.64 -7.91 1.81
N SER A 349 7.11 -7.24 0.75
CA SER A 349 8.14 -7.75 -0.14
C SER A 349 9.46 -7.96 0.60
N VAL A 350 9.88 -6.97 1.39
CA VAL A 350 11.06 -7.06 2.26
C VAL A 350 10.91 -8.20 3.27
N GLY A 351 9.73 -8.31 3.89
CA GLY A 351 9.38 -9.39 4.82
C GLY A 351 9.45 -10.77 4.17
N CYS A 352 9.00 -10.89 2.92
CA CYS A 352 9.09 -12.14 2.16
C CYS A 352 10.54 -12.54 1.90
N VAL A 353 11.40 -11.60 1.49
CA VAL A 353 12.85 -11.83 1.34
C VAL A 353 13.47 -12.30 2.66
N ALA A 354 13.13 -11.63 3.77
CA ALA A 354 13.63 -11.99 5.09
C ALA A 354 13.21 -13.40 5.55
N ILE A 355 11.97 -13.81 5.26
CA ILE A 355 11.44 -15.11 5.70
C ILE A 355 11.95 -16.24 4.80
N THR A 356 11.98 -16.03 3.49
CA THR A 356 12.39 -17.05 2.50
C THR A 356 13.90 -17.18 2.37
N GLY A 357 14.64 -16.14 2.72
CA GLY A 357 16.09 -16.03 2.45
C GLY A 357 16.41 -15.86 0.96
N ASN A 358 15.41 -15.57 0.12
CA ASN A 358 15.61 -15.39 -1.31
C ASN A 358 15.64 -13.92 -1.68
N ALA A 359 16.83 -13.38 -1.91
CA ALA A 359 17.06 -12.00 -2.35
C ALA A 359 17.28 -11.88 -3.87
N SER A 360 17.04 -12.96 -4.63
CA SER A 360 17.27 -12.95 -6.10
C SER A 360 16.37 -11.94 -6.81
N VAL A 361 16.96 -10.97 -7.48
CA VAL A 361 16.24 -9.99 -8.31
C VAL A 361 15.52 -10.66 -9.49
N VAL A 362 16.04 -11.79 -9.97
CA VAL A 362 15.37 -12.58 -11.02
C VAL A 362 14.02 -13.09 -10.51
N THR A 363 13.93 -13.48 -9.23
CA THR A 363 12.66 -13.88 -8.62
C THR A 363 11.69 -12.69 -8.55
N ILE A 364 12.14 -11.52 -8.11
CA ILE A 364 11.30 -10.31 -8.05
C ILE A 364 10.77 -9.93 -9.44
N THR A 365 11.65 -9.96 -10.46
CA THR A 365 11.26 -9.69 -11.85
C THR A 365 10.25 -10.73 -12.36
N THR A 366 10.45 -12.02 -12.02
CA THR A 366 9.49 -13.09 -12.36
C THR A 366 8.15 -12.84 -11.67
N THR A 367 8.15 -12.43 -10.41
CA THR A 367 6.94 -12.04 -9.69
C THR A 367 6.20 -10.90 -10.40
N ALA A 368 6.92 -9.89 -10.87
CA ALA A 368 6.34 -8.78 -11.60
C ALA A 368 5.69 -9.22 -12.92
N ILE A 369 6.37 -10.10 -13.67
CA ILE A 369 5.80 -10.71 -14.89
C ILE A 369 4.56 -11.55 -14.56
N MET A 370 4.58 -12.29 -13.46
CA MET A 370 3.41 -13.07 -13.02
C MET A 370 2.24 -12.17 -12.61
N ALA A 371 2.50 -11.04 -11.94
CA ALA A 371 1.47 -10.06 -11.61
C ALA A 371 0.81 -9.49 -12.88
N LEU A 372 1.63 -9.16 -13.90
CA LEU A 372 1.12 -8.77 -15.23
C LEU A 372 0.26 -9.89 -15.84
N ALA A 373 0.74 -11.12 -15.86
CA ALA A 373 0.04 -12.24 -16.51
C ALA A 373 -1.29 -12.55 -15.81
N ILE A 374 -1.32 -12.61 -14.47
CA ILE A 374 -2.51 -12.97 -13.71
C ILE A 374 -3.61 -11.90 -13.79
N SER A 375 -3.24 -10.64 -14.05
CA SER A 375 -4.20 -9.54 -14.22
C SER A 375 -5.12 -9.70 -15.44
N PHE A 376 -4.75 -10.53 -16.41
CA PHE A 376 -5.56 -10.86 -17.58
C PHE A 376 -6.46 -12.08 -17.38
N ILE A 377 -6.28 -12.84 -16.28
CA ILE A 377 -7.04 -14.08 -16.05
C ILE A 377 -8.42 -13.74 -15.48
N SER A 378 -9.46 -13.68 -16.34
CA SER A 378 -10.80 -13.25 -15.96
C SER A 378 -11.41 -14.03 -14.77
N PRO A 379 -11.31 -15.36 -14.66
CA PRO A 379 -11.82 -16.09 -13.49
C PRO A 379 -11.13 -15.69 -12.17
N PHE A 380 -9.84 -15.40 -12.24
CA PHE A 380 -9.10 -14.92 -11.07
C PHE A 380 -9.53 -13.51 -10.67
N VAL A 381 -9.72 -12.63 -11.66
CA VAL A 381 -10.23 -11.26 -11.43
C VAL A 381 -11.64 -11.32 -10.83
N ALA A 382 -12.54 -12.12 -11.39
CA ALA A 382 -13.89 -12.32 -10.84
C ALA A 382 -13.87 -12.83 -9.39
N PHE A 383 -12.92 -13.70 -9.05
CA PHE A 383 -12.73 -14.12 -7.66
C PHE A 383 -12.31 -12.95 -6.78
N LEU A 384 -11.35 -12.11 -7.19
CA LEU A 384 -10.92 -10.94 -6.41
C LEU A 384 -12.07 -9.95 -6.21
N ASP A 385 -12.87 -9.69 -7.25
CA ASP A 385 -14.00 -8.77 -7.21
C ASP A 385 -15.19 -9.32 -6.38
N SER A 386 -15.24 -10.64 -6.16
CA SER A 386 -16.24 -11.29 -5.30
C SER A 386 -15.89 -11.31 -3.81
N ILE A 387 -14.67 -10.89 -3.44
CA ILE A 387 -14.25 -10.87 -2.03
C ILE A 387 -15.12 -9.86 -1.26
N PRO A 388 -15.87 -10.31 -0.23
CA PRO A 388 -16.76 -9.42 0.48
C PRO A 388 -16.01 -8.34 1.27
N GLY A 389 -16.57 -7.13 1.31
CA GLY A 389 -15.98 -5.99 2.01
C GLY A 389 -15.63 -6.29 3.46
N CYS A 390 -16.44 -7.08 4.17
CA CYS A 390 -16.18 -7.48 5.56
C CYS A 390 -14.90 -8.34 5.70
N ALA A 391 -14.60 -9.24 4.76
CA ALA A 391 -13.34 -9.99 4.78
C ALA A 391 -12.14 -9.04 4.52
N MET A 392 -12.29 -8.08 3.60
CA MET A 392 -11.28 -7.06 3.38
C MET A 392 -11.10 -6.17 4.63
N GLY A 393 -12.18 -5.80 5.33
CA GLY A 393 -12.11 -5.06 6.59
C GLY A 393 -11.29 -5.78 7.66
N GLY A 394 -11.47 -7.10 7.81
CA GLY A 394 -10.67 -7.94 8.71
C GLY A 394 -9.17 -7.91 8.39
N VAL A 395 -8.80 -7.93 7.10
CA VAL A 395 -7.41 -7.76 6.66
C VAL A 395 -6.91 -6.33 6.91
N CYS A 396 -7.72 -5.33 6.59
CA CYS A 396 -7.36 -3.92 6.72
C CYS A 396 -7.03 -3.51 8.16
N ILE A 397 -7.72 -4.10 9.17
CA ILE A 397 -7.35 -3.90 10.59
C ILE A 397 -5.87 -4.27 10.81
N THR A 398 -5.42 -5.40 10.28
CA THR A 398 -4.02 -5.83 10.46
C THR A 398 -3.05 -5.04 9.60
N LEU A 399 -3.37 -4.75 8.35
CA LEU A 399 -2.51 -3.98 7.43
C LEU A 399 -2.28 -2.55 7.95
N TYR A 400 -3.35 -1.84 8.29
CA TYR A 400 -3.23 -0.46 8.81
C TYR A 400 -2.58 -0.45 10.19
N GLY A 401 -2.88 -1.47 11.01
CA GLY A 401 -2.20 -1.70 12.29
C GLY A 401 -0.69 -1.86 12.11
N PHE A 402 -0.23 -2.61 11.12
CA PHE A 402 1.21 -2.76 10.86
C PHE A 402 1.86 -1.46 10.40
N ILE A 403 1.19 -0.66 9.54
CA ILE A 403 1.69 0.66 9.15
C ILE A 403 1.80 1.57 10.38
N ALA A 404 0.73 1.65 11.19
CA ALA A 404 0.73 2.46 12.40
C ALA A 404 1.84 2.05 13.37
N VAL A 405 1.98 0.75 13.66
CA VAL A 405 3.01 0.21 14.56
C VAL A 405 4.41 0.40 13.99
N SER A 406 4.60 0.36 12.67
CA SER A 406 5.89 0.67 12.04
C SER A 406 6.35 2.09 12.37
N GLY A 407 5.45 3.06 12.23
CA GLY A 407 5.70 4.44 12.64
C GLY A 407 5.98 4.57 14.15
N LEU A 408 5.21 3.88 15.00
CA LEU A 408 5.43 3.87 16.45
C LEU A 408 6.79 3.30 16.84
N LYS A 409 7.27 2.25 16.16
CA LYS A 409 8.63 1.71 16.37
C LYS A 409 9.72 2.72 16.03
N MET A 410 9.49 3.60 15.07
CA MET A 410 10.41 4.70 14.76
C MET A 410 10.40 5.75 15.87
N ILE A 411 9.21 6.09 16.40
CA ILE A 411 9.04 7.03 17.53
C ILE A 411 9.74 6.48 18.79
N GLN A 412 9.68 5.18 19.05
CA GLN A 412 10.32 4.53 20.19
C GLN A 412 11.85 4.77 20.25
N LYS A 413 12.48 5.04 19.10
CA LYS A 413 13.91 5.34 19.02
C LYS A 413 14.25 6.82 19.28
N VAL A 414 13.22 7.66 19.46
CA VAL A 414 13.36 9.10 19.72
C VAL A 414 13.28 9.35 21.21
N ASP A 415 14.18 10.18 21.71
CA ASP A 415 14.11 10.67 23.10
C ASP A 415 12.92 11.62 23.26
N LEU A 416 11.83 11.13 23.84
CA LEU A 416 10.60 11.88 24.08
C LEU A 416 10.61 12.66 25.41
N GLU A 417 11.62 12.49 26.27
CA GLU A 417 11.83 13.36 27.42
C GLU A 417 12.33 14.73 27.00
N ASN A 418 12.92 14.81 25.81
CA ASN A 418 13.22 16.10 25.17
C ASN A 418 11.93 16.76 24.66
N ASN A 419 11.55 17.87 25.29
CA ASN A 419 10.34 18.61 24.95
C ASN A 419 10.23 18.99 23.47
N ALA A 420 11.34 19.30 22.79
CA ALA A 420 11.32 19.62 21.36
C ALA A 420 10.83 18.42 20.53
N ASN A 421 11.27 17.23 20.86
CA ASN A 421 10.82 16.00 20.20
C ASN A 421 9.36 15.69 20.53
N LEU A 422 8.99 15.80 21.81
CA LEU A 422 7.63 15.57 22.28
C LEU A 422 6.63 16.49 21.55
N PHE A 423 6.91 17.80 21.48
CA PHE A 423 6.04 18.75 20.79
C PHE A 423 6.00 18.50 19.28
N THR A 424 7.09 18.07 18.65
CA THR A 424 7.11 17.71 17.23
C THR A 424 6.20 16.53 16.94
N VAL A 425 6.28 15.46 17.75
CA VAL A 425 5.40 14.28 17.64
C VAL A 425 3.94 14.66 17.85
N ALA A 426 3.64 15.46 18.89
CA ALA A 426 2.29 15.91 19.19
C ALA A 426 1.70 16.77 18.06
N ALA A 427 2.52 17.67 17.46
CA ALA A 427 2.13 18.53 16.35
C ALA A 427 1.81 17.76 15.06
N ILE A 428 2.27 16.52 14.93
CA ILE A 428 1.93 15.65 13.80
C ILE A 428 0.70 14.79 14.13
N LEU A 429 0.71 14.09 15.26
CA LEU A 429 -0.31 13.10 15.57
C LEU A 429 -1.68 13.74 15.83
N ILE A 430 -1.76 14.78 16.65
CA ILE A 430 -3.05 15.32 17.08
C ILE A 430 -3.82 15.99 15.93
N PRO A 431 -3.23 16.90 15.12
CA PRO A 431 -3.95 17.47 13.99
C PRO A 431 -4.30 16.44 12.93
N GLY A 432 -3.40 15.44 12.72
CA GLY A 432 -3.62 14.39 11.74
C GLY A 432 -4.77 13.45 12.09
N ILE A 433 -4.79 12.93 13.30
CA ILE A 433 -5.88 12.08 13.82
C ILE A 433 -7.18 12.89 13.95
N GLY A 434 -7.08 14.15 14.35
CA GLY A 434 -8.21 15.07 14.43
C GLY A 434 -8.79 15.51 13.08
N GLY A 435 -8.16 15.07 11.97
CA GLY A 435 -8.66 15.36 10.62
C GLY A 435 -8.47 16.81 10.19
N MET A 436 -7.39 17.49 10.65
CA MET A 436 -7.11 18.89 10.29
C MET A 436 -6.78 19.02 8.79
N ALA A 437 -7.81 18.98 7.96
CA ALA A 437 -7.73 19.33 6.55
C ALA A 437 -7.99 20.82 6.38
N LEU A 438 -7.24 21.47 5.49
CA LEU A 438 -7.41 22.90 5.21
C LEU A 438 -7.90 23.11 3.79
N ALA A 439 -8.97 23.86 3.62
CA ALA A 439 -9.45 24.29 2.31
C ALA A 439 -9.11 25.79 2.13
N ILE A 440 -8.34 26.11 1.10
CA ILE A 440 -7.96 27.46 0.72
C ILE A 440 -8.54 27.72 -0.68
N GLY A 441 -9.69 28.39 -0.72
CA GLY A 441 -10.47 28.48 -1.94
C GLY A 441 -10.99 27.09 -2.34
N LYS A 442 -10.62 26.63 -3.52
CA LYS A 442 -10.98 25.29 -4.03
C LYS A 442 -9.87 24.24 -3.82
N VAL A 443 -8.73 24.64 -3.25
CA VAL A 443 -7.58 23.75 -3.00
C VAL A 443 -7.69 23.17 -1.59
N SER A 444 -7.65 21.85 -1.47
CA SER A 444 -7.71 21.12 -0.19
C SER A 444 -6.38 20.46 0.16
N LEU A 445 -5.85 20.78 1.34
CA LEU A 445 -4.74 20.09 1.97
C LEU A 445 -5.28 18.94 2.82
N THR A 446 -4.81 17.73 2.58
CA THR A 446 -5.19 16.56 3.41
C THR A 446 -4.65 16.70 4.84
N ALA A 447 -5.28 16.02 5.81
CA ALA A 447 -4.84 16.04 7.20
C ALA A 447 -3.40 15.56 7.36
N ILE A 448 -2.98 14.53 6.60
CA ILE A 448 -1.60 14.02 6.60
C ILE A 448 -0.63 15.11 6.11
N ALA A 449 -0.96 15.80 5.02
CA ALA A 449 -0.13 16.87 4.47
C ALA A 449 0.02 18.03 5.46
N CYS A 450 -1.09 18.49 6.06
CA CYS A 450 -1.08 19.54 7.06
C CYS A 450 -0.21 19.18 8.27
N SER A 451 -0.35 17.95 8.76
CA SER A 451 0.38 17.46 9.93
C SER A 451 1.87 17.33 9.66
N LEU A 452 2.26 16.82 8.48
CA LEU A 452 3.66 16.74 8.08
C LEU A 452 4.30 18.13 7.99
N ILE A 453 3.64 19.07 7.32
CA ILE A 453 4.12 20.45 7.18
C ILE A 453 4.29 21.09 8.56
N LEU A 454 3.29 20.97 9.42
CA LEU A 454 3.34 21.49 10.79
C LEU A 454 4.48 20.84 11.59
N GLY A 455 4.63 19.53 11.50
CA GLY A 455 5.71 18.81 12.19
C GLY A 455 7.10 19.25 11.74
N ILE A 456 7.31 19.44 10.43
CA ILE A 456 8.58 19.95 9.89
C ILE A 456 8.84 21.36 10.43
N ILE A 457 7.86 22.25 10.40
CA ILE A 457 8.00 23.62 10.91
C ILE A 457 8.34 23.61 12.39
N VAL A 458 7.60 22.87 13.21
CA VAL A 458 7.85 22.77 14.67
C VAL A 458 9.24 22.20 14.92
N ASN A 459 9.64 21.13 14.21
CA ASN A 459 10.96 20.55 14.35
C ASN A 459 12.09 21.54 14.03
N ILE A 460 11.96 22.29 12.94
CA ILE A 460 12.95 23.31 12.55
C ILE A 460 13.02 24.44 13.59
N VAL A 461 11.89 24.93 14.06
CA VAL A 461 11.81 26.02 15.04
C VAL A 461 12.45 25.63 16.37
N LEU A 462 12.09 24.43 16.88
CA LEU A 462 12.52 23.98 18.20
C LEU A 462 13.98 23.48 18.23
N ASN A 463 14.50 22.99 17.11
CA ASN A 463 15.87 22.47 17.02
C ASN A 463 16.88 23.48 16.41
N ARG A 464 16.48 24.75 16.21
CA ARG A 464 17.31 25.81 15.61
C ARG A 464 18.63 26.08 16.35
N LYS A 465 18.71 25.74 17.66
CA LYS A 465 19.91 25.95 18.49
C LYS A 465 20.94 24.81 18.46
N LYS A 466 20.65 23.69 17.76
CA LYS A 466 21.55 22.52 17.63
C LYS A 466 22.20 22.38 16.25
N ALA A 467 22.03 23.37 15.38
CA ALA A 467 22.58 23.37 14.01
C ALA A 467 23.80 24.29 13.90
#